data_18abb7a2b5d731dc96f95cddefc880ab
#
_entry.id   18abb7a2b5d731dc96f95cddefc880ab
#
_cell.length_a   1.000
_cell.length_b   1.000
_cell.length_c   1.000
_cell.angle_alpha   90.00
_cell.angle_beta   90.00
_cell.angle_gamma   90.00
#
_symmetry.space_group_name_H-M   'P 1'
#
loop_
_entity.id
_entity.type
_entity.pdbx_description
1 polymer ?
#
loop_
_entity_poly.entity_id
_entity_poly.type
_entity_poly.pdbx_seq_one_letter_code
_entity_poly.pdbx_strand_id
1 'polypeptide(L)'
;MKAVIRQWVRGAIVALASMAIYAVALGCYTALMGGDNLTVGTTSLTQAVVLLSEGSGFRTDSFTLTITPLLLTILLIWLINALIMRIKAYGPHAYVAGLIVWLGLNEAFRQSVHLGLVDDQWLVLLKAAIVFSIGFLCAAVPESAKMRAFRDWTRKQVPADIRHCLKIGVALAVAILSIYLAIGLITVIVWSVRNHAAVVSLFELSGMETGSRILTTVAMLIWLPNVMLWAVSWLFGGGFAIGDLASFTLWLGQSKELPAIPVFGILPEPVSSELWRTVALNAPLAIAALVGLLAVFLPQGFACRPLNVRNTSTRGPVLVSLIYSAGAFCLSAMLISLASTLLFALSNGSLGDHRLAHIGVDVMASTRVVGHSTALGLTAAWLLALIGIALVFPIVWLVERIKDSRTTATTPKTATVHQARFLASQPQESKEEQDDKHEPTDTSSTGLGLS
;
A
#
# COMPACT_ATOMS: atom_id res chain seq x y z
N MET A 1 -7.67 -38.97 8.26
CA MET A 1 -7.07 -38.82 9.58
C MET A 1 -5.60 -38.38 9.55
N LYS A 2 -4.69 -39.11 8.91
CA LYS A 2 -3.23 -38.77 8.84
C LYS A 2 -2.92 -37.36 8.26
N ALA A 3 -3.68 -36.87 7.26
CA ALA A 3 -3.48 -35.56 6.67
C ALA A 3 -3.88 -34.41 7.64
N VAL A 4 -4.92 -34.59 8.41
CA VAL A 4 -5.41 -33.61 9.41
C VAL A 4 -4.40 -33.51 10.55
N ILE A 5 -3.97 -34.66 11.10
CA ILE A 5 -2.95 -34.69 12.17
C ILE A 5 -1.67 -33.98 11.71
N ARG A 6 -1.23 -34.21 10.48
CA ARG A 6 -0.04 -33.56 9.92
C ARG A 6 -0.20 -32.04 9.85
N GLN A 7 -1.40 -31.52 9.54
CA GLN A 7 -1.64 -30.08 9.55
C GLN A 7 -1.63 -29.50 10.96
N TRP A 8 -2.21 -30.20 11.95
CA TRP A 8 -2.13 -29.80 13.36
C TRP A 8 -0.69 -29.68 13.82
N VAL A 9 0.12 -30.71 13.57
CA VAL A 9 1.55 -30.72 13.93
C VAL A 9 2.32 -29.59 13.25
N ARG A 10 2.07 -29.34 11.95
CA ARG A 10 2.73 -28.23 11.22
C ARG A 10 2.39 -26.88 11.81
N GLY A 11 1.13 -26.63 12.16
CA GLY A 11 0.72 -25.38 12.78
C GLY A 11 1.39 -25.16 14.14
N ALA A 12 1.42 -26.19 14.99
CA ALA A 12 2.09 -26.14 16.27
C ALA A 12 3.61 -25.89 16.12
N ILE A 13 4.27 -26.56 15.16
CA ILE A 13 5.71 -26.36 14.89
C ILE A 13 5.96 -24.91 14.43
N VAL A 14 5.11 -24.32 13.56
CA VAL A 14 5.26 -22.95 13.13
C VAL A 14 5.21 -21.99 14.32
N ALA A 15 4.22 -22.12 15.21
CA ALA A 15 4.08 -21.27 16.38
C ALA A 15 5.27 -21.40 17.32
N LEU A 16 5.66 -22.63 17.67
CA LEU A 16 6.82 -22.90 18.54
C LEU A 16 8.12 -22.36 17.91
N ALA A 17 8.38 -22.65 16.64
CA ALA A 17 9.61 -22.22 15.96
C ALA A 17 9.66 -20.69 15.82
N SER A 18 8.55 -20.03 15.47
CA SER A 18 8.48 -18.57 15.38
C SER A 18 8.81 -17.93 16.71
N MET A 19 8.15 -18.38 17.78
CA MET A 19 8.36 -17.84 19.11
C MET A 19 9.78 -18.12 19.62
N ALA A 20 10.29 -19.33 19.42
CA ALA A 20 11.63 -19.70 19.87
C ALA A 20 12.71 -18.86 19.15
N ILE A 21 12.65 -18.76 17.81
CA ILE A 21 13.61 -17.97 17.03
C ILE A 21 13.56 -16.49 17.45
N TYR A 22 12.34 -15.96 17.61
CA TYR A 22 12.14 -14.57 17.96
C TYR A 22 12.61 -14.26 19.40
N ALA A 23 12.23 -15.09 20.37
CA ALA A 23 12.63 -14.93 21.77
C ALA A 23 14.15 -15.11 21.96
N VAL A 24 14.78 -16.07 21.25
CA VAL A 24 16.24 -16.26 21.29
C VAL A 24 16.96 -15.04 20.70
N ALA A 25 16.50 -14.51 19.54
CA ALA A 25 17.11 -13.32 18.93
C ALA A 25 17.04 -12.11 19.87
N LEU A 26 15.87 -11.86 20.48
CA LEU A 26 15.71 -10.79 21.46
C LEU A 26 16.48 -11.05 22.75
N GLY A 27 16.51 -12.30 23.23
CA GLY A 27 17.27 -12.70 24.41
C GLY A 27 18.79 -12.52 24.25
N CYS A 28 19.32 -12.89 23.10
CA CYS A 28 20.71 -12.59 22.75
C CYS A 28 20.99 -11.08 22.75
N TYR A 29 20.07 -10.29 22.17
CA TYR A 29 20.22 -8.85 22.13
C TYR A 29 20.16 -8.21 23.53
N THR A 30 19.19 -8.59 24.37
CA THR A 30 19.06 -8.09 25.75
C THR A 30 20.24 -8.51 26.64
N ALA A 31 20.78 -9.72 26.41
CA ALA A 31 21.97 -10.19 27.08
C ALA A 31 23.21 -9.34 26.72
N LEU A 32 23.38 -8.99 25.43
CA LEU A 32 24.47 -8.11 25.01
C LEU A 32 24.35 -6.70 25.60
N MET A 33 23.12 -6.20 25.78
CA MET A 33 22.86 -4.91 26.44
C MET A 33 23.12 -4.94 27.97
N GLY A 34 22.86 -6.07 28.61
CA GLY A 34 22.99 -6.22 30.06
C GLY A 34 24.42 -6.44 30.57
N GLY A 35 25.40 -6.65 29.66
CA GLY A 35 26.77 -6.95 30.03
C GLY A 35 26.93 -8.24 30.88
N ASP A 36 27.86 -8.24 31.82
CA ASP A 36 28.18 -9.43 32.62
C ASP A 36 27.07 -9.86 33.62
N ASN A 37 26.02 -9.08 33.76
CA ASN A 37 24.91 -9.36 34.67
C ASN A 37 23.74 -10.08 33.97
N LEU A 38 23.96 -11.34 33.55
CA LEU A 38 22.90 -12.26 33.12
C LEU A 38 22.02 -12.63 34.31
N THR A 39 21.12 -11.76 34.71
CA THR A 39 20.22 -11.94 35.84
C THR A 39 18.81 -12.34 35.37
N VAL A 40 17.99 -12.79 36.32
CA VAL A 40 16.55 -13.04 36.15
C VAL A 40 15.86 -11.84 35.46
N GLY A 41 16.39 -10.63 35.63
CA GLY A 41 15.92 -9.40 34.98
C GLY A 41 16.02 -9.41 33.46
N THR A 42 17.07 -10.00 32.87
CA THR A 42 17.22 -10.05 31.38
C THR A 42 16.17 -10.95 30.73
N THR A 43 15.82 -12.06 31.36
CA THR A 43 14.78 -12.98 30.89
C THR A 43 13.41 -12.31 30.94
N SER A 44 13.07 -11.67 32.08
CA SER A 44 11.82 -10.95 32.26
C SER A 44 11.70 -9.79 31.25
N LEU A 45 12.79 -9.04 31.02
CA LEU A 45 12.84 -7.98 30.02
C LEU A 45 12.63 -8.52 28.59
N THR A 46 13.27 -9.64 28.24
CA THR A 46 13.09 -10.27 26.93
C THR A 46 11.62 -10.64 26.70
N GLN A 47 10.99 -11.28 27.68
CA GLN A 47 9.57 -11.64 27.61
C GLN A 47 8.66 -10.40 27.48
N ALA A 48 8.95 -9.35 28.26
CA ALA A 48 8.22 -8.08 28.16
C ALA A 48 8.35 -7.43 26.78
N VAL A 49 9.55 -7.47 26.17
CA VAL A 49 9.77 -6.95 24.80
C VAL A 49 9.05 -7.79 23.75
N VAL A 50 8.96 -9.12 23.92
CA VAL A 50 8.14 -9.97 23.05
C VAL A 50 6.67 -9.53 23.10
N LEU A 51 6.11 -9.39 24.30
CA LEU A 51 4.72 -8.93 24.49
C LEU A 51 4.52 -7.51 23.96
N LEU A 52 5.49 -6.61 24.16
CA LEU A 52 5.47 -5.25 23.63
C LEU A 52 5.45 -5.24 22.09
N SER A 53 6.18 -6.16 21.45
CA SER A 53 6.17 -6.28 19.98
C SER A 53 4.83 -6.73 19.41
N GLU A 54 3.98 -7.34 20.24
CA GLU A 54 2.59 -7.69 19.91
C GLU A 54 1.61 -6.58 20.29
N GLY A 55 2.11 -5.48 20.89
CA GLY A 55 1.32 -4.30 21.25
C GLY A 55 0.93 -4.24 22.73
N SER A 56 1.44 -5.12 23.58
CA SER A 56 1.15 -5.11 25.02
C SER A 56 2.22 -4.36 25.78
N GLY A 57 1.85 -3.22 26.39
CA GLY A 57 2.75 -2.40 27.17
C GLY A 57 3.09 -3.01 28.53
N PHE A 58 4.22 -2.57 29.09
CA PHE A 58 4.65 -2.96 30.44
C PHE A 58 5.03 -1.74 31.28
N ARG A 59 4.96 -1.93 32.59
CA ARG A 59 5.29 -0.94 33.61
C ARG A 59 6.44 -1.44 34.46
N THR A 60 7.41 -0.58 34.69
CA THR A 60 8.46 -0.73 35.70
C THR A 60 8.20 0.24 36.84
N ASP A 61 8.98 0.16 37.92
CA ASP A 61 8.89 1.13 39.03
C ASP A 61 9.19 2.57 38.57
N SER A 62 9.92 2.74 37.45
CA SER A 62 10.41 4.03 37.00
C SER A 62 9.63 4.60 35.82
N PHE A 63 9.05 3.76 34.97
CA PHE A 63 8.35 4.21 33.74
C PHE A 63 7.36 3.16 33.21
N THR A 64 6.41 3.64 32.43
CA THR A 64 5.43 2.81 31.68
C THR A 64 5.72 2.93 30.20
N LEU A 65 5.87 1.82 29.49
CA LEU A 65 6.14 1.78 28.06
C LEU A 65 5.00 1.05 27.33
N THR A 66 4.26 1.80 26.50
CA THR A 66 3.19 1.23 25.66
C THR A 66 3.39 1.47 24.18
N ILE A 67 4.40 2.25 23.75
CA ILE A 67 4.69 2.48 22.34
C ILE A 67 5.17 1.18 21.71
N THR A 68 4.35 0.58 20.89
CA THR A 68 4.69 -0.65 20.17
C THR A 68 5.83 -0.40 19.18
N PRO A 69 6.94 -1.12 19.25
CA PRO A 69 8.04 -1.00 18.28
C PRO A 69 7.63 -1.66 16.96
N LEU A 70 7.05 -0.88 16.04
CA LEU A 70 6.45 -1.39 14.81
C LEU A 70 7.42 -2.20 13.94
N LEU A 71 8.72 -1.93 13.98
CA LEU A 71 9.70 -2.74 13.24
C LEU A 71 9.73 -4.17 13.77
N LEU A 72 9.71 -4.36 15.10
CA LEU A 72 9.69 -5.69 15.71
C LEU A 72 8.39 -6.44 15.38
N THR A 73 7.25 -5.75 15.41
CA THR A 73 5.95 -6.31 14.99
C THR A 73 5.98 -6.78 13.54
N ILE A 74 6.52 -5.95 12.64
CA ILE A 74 6.67 -6.29 11.21
C ILE A 74 7.60 -7.50 11.03
N LEU A 75 8.73 -7.53 11.72
CA LEU A 75 9.67 -8.66 11.67
C LEU A 75 9.04 -9.95 12.21
N LEU A 76 8.25 -9.87 13.28
CA LEU A 76 7.53 -11.00 13.84
C LEU A 76 6.48 -11.54 12.84
N ILE A 77 5.67 -10.67 12.27
CA ILE A 77 4.69 -11.04 11.23
C ILE A 77 5.39 -11.67 10.02
N TRP A 78 6.51 -11.09 9.58
CA TRP A 78 7.32 -11.62 8.48
C TRP A 78 7.90 -13.00 8.80
N LEU A 79 8.40 -13.22 10.04
CA LEU A 79 8.94 -14.50 10.48
C LEU A 79 7.86 -15.59 10.49
N ILE A 80 6.67 -15.28 11.04
CA ILE A 80 5.52 -16.20 11.05
C ILE A 80 5.15 -16.56 9.60
N ASN A 81 5.02 -15.57 8.73
CA ASN A 81 4.72 -15.75 7.31
C ASN A 81 5.76 -16.64 6.61
N ALA A 82 7.05 -16.36 6.79
CA ALA A 82 8.15 -17.12 6.19
C ALA A 82 8.15 -18.59 6.63
N LEU A 83 7.90 -18.86 7.91
CA LEU A 83 7.84 -20.22 8.43
C LEU A 83 6.61 -20.98 7.94
N ILE A 84 5.45 -20.33 7.84
CA ILE A 84 4.25 -20.96 7.27
C ILE A 84 4.49 -21.36 5.82
N MET A 85 5.10 -20.49 5.02
CA MET A 85 5.44 -20.78 3.63
C MET A 85 6.46 -21.94 3.53
N ARG A 86 7.48 -21.95 4.38
CA ARG A 86 8.53 -22.98 4.39
C ARG A 86 8.00 -24.35 4.82
N ILE A 87 7.12 -24.40 5.83
CA ILE A 87 6.55 -25.65 6.40
C ILE A 87 5.31 -26.08 5.59
N LYS A 88 4.76 -25.20 4.75
CA LYS A 88 3.52 -25.41 3.97
C LYS A 88 2.31 -25.68 4.89
N ALA A 89 2.12 -24.86 5.90
CA ALA A 89 1.08 -24.99 6.91
C ALA A 89 -0.13 -24.09 6.59
N TYR A 90 -0.74 -24.25 5.40
CA TYR A 90 -1.80 -23.36 4.91
C TYR A 90 -3.23 -23.75 5.32
N GLY A 91 -3.42 -24.88 5.97
CA GLY A 91 -4.74 -25.43 6.27
C GLY A 91 -5.41 -24.76 7.49
N PRO A 92 -6.77 -24.80 7.58
CA PRO A 92 -7.47 -24.24 8.74
C PRO A 92 -7.11 -24.96 10.05
N HIS A 93 -6.83 -26.25 9.99
CA HIS A 93 -6.37 -27.02 11.16
C HIS A 93 -4.98 -26.58 11.62
N ALA A 94 -4.09 -26.18 10.71
CA ALA A 94 -2.79 -25.60 11.06
C ALA A 94 -2.94 -24.22 11.70
N TYR A 95 -3.89 -23.41 11.24
CA TYR A 95 -4.22 -22.13 11.86
C TYR A 95 -4.66 -22.29 13.31
N VAL A 96 -5.66 -23.16 13.54
CA VAL A 96 -6.19 -23.39 14.88
C VAL A 96 -5.13 -23.94 15.84
N ALA A 97 -4.35 -24.94 15.39
CA ALA A 97 -3.26 -25.50 16.19
C ALA A 97 -2.18 -24.46 16.51
N GLY A 98 -1.76 -23.70 15.49
CA GLY A 98 -0.76 -22.65 15.65
C GLY A 98 -1.25 -21.56 16.59
N LEU A 99 -2.50 -21.12 16.45
CA LEU A 99 -3.09 -20.10 17.32
C LEU A 99 -3.19 -20.55 18.77
N ILE A 100 -3.63 -21.78 19.02
CA ILE A 100 -3.70 -22.33 20.41
C ILE A 100 -2.31 -22.35 21.05
N VAL A 101 -1.30 -22.85 20.33
CA VAL A 101 0.08 -22.89 20.83
C VAL A 101 0.63 -21.48 21.04
N TRP A 102 0.37 -20.57 20.10
CA TRP A 102 0.80 -19.18 20.19
C TRP A 102 0.25 -18.47 21.42
N LEU A 103 -1.06 -18.58 21.65
CA LEU A 103 -1.72 -18.03 22.82
C LEU A 103 -1.22 -18.67 24.13
N GLY A 104 -0.98 -19.99 24.12
CA GLY A 104 -0.43 -20.68 25.28
C GLY A 104 0.98 -20.20 25.63
N LEU A 105 1.84 -19.94 24.64
CA LEU A 105 3.19 -19.40 24.86
C LEU A 105 3.13 -17.96 25.36
N ASN A 106 2.26 -17.13 24.80
CA ASN A 106 2.06 -15.75 25.26
C ASN A 106 1.53 -15.70 26.69
N GLU A 107 0.61 -16.58 27.03
CA GLU A 107 0.12 -16.69 28.42
C GLU A 107 1.22 -17.14 29.37
N ALA A 108 2.06 -18.09 28.96
CA ALA A 108 3.23 -18.50 29.75
C ALA A 108 4.21 -17.34 29.95
N PHE A 109 4.48 -16.55 28.93
CA PHE A 109 5.30 -15.33 29.04
C PHE A 109 4.67 -14.31 29.99
N ARG A 110 3.37 -14.05 29.81
CA ARG A 110 2.62 -13.14 30.68
C ARG A 110 2.72 -13.51 32.16
N GLN A 111 2.62 -14.79 32.47
CA GLN A 111 2.71 -15.28 33.85
C GLN A 111 4.14 -15.26 34.44
N SER A 112 5.15 -15.38 33.59
CA SER A 112 6.56 -15.41 34.02
C SER A 112 7.22 -14.03 34.04
N VAL A 113 6.61 -13.02 33.45
CA VAL A 113 7.10 -11.64 33.51
C VAL A 113 6.86 -11.05 34.90
N HIS A 114 7.95 -10.63 35.58
CA HIS A 114 7.89 -9.97 36.87
C HIS A 114 7.58 -8.47 36.80
N LEU A 115 7.45 -7.92 35.58
CA LEU A 115 7.08 -6.54 35.36
C LEU A 115 5.55 -6.42 35.30
N GLY A 116 4.98 -5.32 35.74
CA GLY A 116 3.55 -5.06 35.65
C GLY A 116 3.17 -4.89 34.17
N LEU A 117 2.18 -5.63 33.69
CA LEU A 117 1.60 -5.39 32.37
C LEU A 117 0.53 -4.30 32.45
N VAL A 118 0.45 -3.44 31.43
CA VAL A 118 -0.55 -2.38 31.36
C VAL A 118 -1.91 -2.93 30.91
N ASP A 119 -1.88 -3.93 30.05
CA ASP A 119 -3.07 -4.54 29.46
C ASP A 119 -3.60 -5.68 30.31
N ASP A 120 -4.92 -5.83 30.35
CA ASP A 120 -5.59 -6.99 30.91
C ASP A 120 -5.27 -8.27 30.11
N GLN A 121 -5.35 -9.43 30.76
CA GLN A 121 -5.07 -10.73 30.16
C GLN A 121 -5.75 -10.93 28.79
N TRP A 122 -7.03 -10.61 28.70
CA TRP A 122 -7.78 -10.79 27.47
C TRP A 122 -7.28 -9.91 26.34
N LEU A 123 -6.84 -8.69 26.65
CA LEU A 123 -6.33 -7.74 25.67
C LEU A 123 -4.95 -8.18 25.15
N VAL A 124 -4.08 -8.69 26.04
CA VAL A 124 -2.78 -9.28 25.67
C VAL A 124 -2.99 -10.44 24.69
N LEU A 125 -3.86 -11.39 25.03
CA LEU A 125 -4.13 -12.55 24.18
C LEU A 125 -4.81 -12.16 22.86
N LEU A 126 -5.69 -11.17 22.87
CA LEU A 126 -6.32 -10.66 21.66
C LEU A 126 -5.30 -10.04 20.70
N LYS A 127 -4.40 -9.19 21.21
CA LYS A 127 -3.31 -8.57 20.44
C LYS A 127 -2.37 -9.63 19.85
N ALA A 128 -1.97 -10.61 20.64
CA ALA A 128 -1.17 -11.76 20.20
C ALA A 128 -1.88 -12.57 19.10
N ALA A 129 -3.19 -12.83 19.27
CA ALA A 129 -4.00 -13.50 18.25
C ALA A 129 -4.06 -12.73 16.94
N ILE A 130 -4.18 -11.40 16.99
CA ILE A 130 -4.21 -10.53 15.79
C ILE A 130 -2.88 -10.61 15.05
N VAL A 131 -1.74 -10.49 15.74
CA VAL A 131 -0.40 -10.54 15.14
C VAL A 131 -0.17 -11.89 14.46
N PHE A 132 -0.45 -13.00 15.15
CA PHE A 132 -0.35 -14.34 14.56
C PHE A 132 -1.26 -14.52 13.36
N SER A 133 -2.52 -14.06 13.46
CA SER A 133 -3.50 -14.16 12.40
C SER A 133 -3.10 -13.37 11.15
N ILE A 134 -2.54 -12.16 11.31
CA ILE A 134 -2.03 -11.38 10.18
C ILE A 134 -0.90 -12.14 9.48
N GLY A 135 0.10 -12.64 10.23
CA GLY A 135 1.21 -13.42 9.68
C GLY A 135 0.72 -14.68 8.95
N PHE A 136 -0.25 -15.38 9.54
CA PHE A 136 -0.85 -16.57 8.94
C PHE A 136 -1.64 -16.24 7.67
N LEU A 137 -2.50 -15.24 7.70
CA LEU A 137 -3.33 -14.85 6.56
C LEU A 137 -2.47 -14.36 5.38
N CYS A 138 -1.41 -13.61 5.63
CA CYS A 138 -0.48 -13.17 4.58
C CYS A 138 0.13 -14.35 3.82
N ALA A 139 0.41 -15.47 4.50
CA ALA A 139 0.94 -16.68 3.86
C ALA A 139 -0.13 -17.58 3.25
N ALA A 140 -1.23 -17.81 3.98
CA ALA A 140 -2.22 -18.83 3.63
C ALA A 140 -3.26 -18.36 2.61
N VAL A 141 -3.62 -17.07 2.61
CA VAL A 141 -4.66 -16.54 1.73
C VAL A 141 -4.30 -16.70 0.24
N PRO A 142 -3.09 -16.35 -0.23
CA PRO A 142 -2.72 -16.52 -1.63
C PRO A 142 -2.77 -17.96 -2.11
N GLU A 143 -2.45 -18.92 -1.24
CA GLU A 143 -2.36 -20.36 -1.53
C GLU A 143 -3.70 -21.11 -1.31
N SER A 144 -4.67 -20.46 -0.69
CA SER A 144 -5.95 -21.08 -0.34
C SER A 144 -6.78 -21.44 -1.58
N ALA A 145 -7.31 -22.68 -1.59
CA ALA A 145 -8.26 -23.14 -2.60
C ALA A 145 -9.55 -22.27 -2.61
N LYS A 146 -9.98 -21.80 -1.43
CA LYS A 146 -11.13 -20.90 -1.30
C LYS A 146 -10.86 -19.55 -1.95
N MET A 147 -9.65 -18.99 -1.81
CA MET A 147 -9.28 -17.74 -2.47
C MET A 147 -9.19 -17.90 -3.99
N ARG A 148 -8.67 -19.04 -4.46
CA ARG A 148 -8.68 -19.37 -5.91
C ARG A 148 -10.11 -19.46 -6.43
N ALA A 149 -10.99 -20.19 -5.73
CA ALA A 149 -12.40 -20.30 -6.09
C ALA A 149 -13.13 -18.93 -6.03
N PHE A 150 -12.85 -18.11 -5.01
CA PHE A 150 -13.37 -16.74 -4.91
C PHE A 150 -12.88 -15.87 -6.07
N ARG A 151 -11.61 -15.96 -6.43
CA ARG A 151 -11.05 -15.24 -7.58
C ARG A 151 -11.71 -15.68 -8.90
N ASP A 152 -11.98 -16.99 -9.06
CA ASP A 152 -12.65 -17.51 -10.24
C ASP A 152 -14.13 -17.13 -10.26
N TRP A 153 -14.80 -17.12 -9.11
CA TRP A 153 -16.15 -16.61 -8.95
C TRP A 153 -16.24 -15.11 -9.28
N THR A 154 -15.33 -14.29 -8.74
CA THR A 154 -15.30 -12.86 -9.05
C THR A 154 -15.00 -12.59 -10.52
N ARG A 155 -14.18 -13.44 -11.17
CA ARG A 155 -13.94 -13.37 -12.62
C ARG A 155 -15.20 -13.63 -13.44
N LYS A 156 -16.10 -14.48 -12.96
CA LYS A 156 -17.36 -14.83 -13.65
C LYS A 156 -18.46 -13.81 -13.40
N GLN A 157 -18.58 -13.29 -12.17
CA GLN A 157 -19.67 -12.43 -11.74
C GLN A 157 -19.40 -10.94 -11.92
N VAL A 158 -18.13 -10.51 -11.78
CA VAL A 158 -17.77 -9.11 -11.83
C VAL A 158 -17.22 -8.76 -13.22
N PRO A 159 -17.79 -7.75 -13.92
CA PRO A 159 -17.28 -7.28 -15.20
C PRO A 159 -15.77 -6.96 -15.15
N ALA A 160 -15.10 -7.19 -16.28
CA ALA A 160 -13.66 -6.99 -16.39
C ALA A 160 -13.24 -5.56 -16.00
N ASP A 161 -14.03 -4.57 -16.40
CA ASP A 161 -13.76 -3.15 -16.16
C ASP A 161 -13.81 -2.79 -14.67
N ILE A 162 -14.81 -3.33 -13.93
CA ILE A 162 -14.91 -3.11 -12.48
C ILE A 162 -13.72 -3.75 -11.76
N ARG A 163 -13.31 -4.96 -12.17
CA ARG A 163 -12.13 -5.63 -11.59
C ARG A 163 -10.84 -4.86 -11.87
N HIS A 164 -10.72 -4.28 -13.05
CA HIS A 164 -9.60 -3.43 -13.43
C HIS A 164 -9.57 -2.15 -12.60
N CYS A 165 -10.71 -1.48 -12.47
CA CYS A 165 -10.91 -0.31 -11.60
C CYS A 165 -10.47 -0.61 -10.16
N LEU A 166 -10.94 -1.74 -9.57
CA LEU A 166 -10.60 -2.13 -8.21
C LEU A 166 -9.10 -2.40 -8.03
N LYS A 167 -8.48 -3.09 -9.00
CA LYS A 167 -7.03 -3.35 -8.97
C LYS A 167 -6.21 -2.06 -9.03
N ILE A 168 -6.57 -1.16 -9.95
CA ILE A 168 -5.87 0.14 -10.06
C ILE A 168 -6.09 0.95 -8.79
N GLY A 169 -7.31 0.99 -8.26
CA GLY A 169 -7.60 1.72 -7.02
C GLY A 169 -6.75 1.25 -5.85
N VAL A 170 -6.63 -0.06 -5.64
CA VAL A 170 -5.76 -0.63 -4.59
C VAL A 170 -4.29 -0.37 -4.90
N ALA A 171 -3.83 -0.59 -6.13
CA ALA A 171 -2.44 -0.36 -6.52
C ALA A 171 -2.03 1.10 -6.33
N LEU A 172 -2.92 2.03 -6.69
CA LEU A 172 -2.74 3.46 -6.51
C LEU A 172 -2.64 3.85 -5.03
N ALA A 173 -3.51 3.29 -4.19
CA ALA A 173 -3.45 3.52 -2.75
C ALA A 173 -2.12 3.03 -2.15
N VAL A 174 -1.69 1.82 -2.51
CA VAL A 174 -0.40 1.26 -2.05
C VAL A 174 0.77 2.09 -2.57
N ALA A 175 0.75 2.52 -3.83
CA ALA A 175 1.82 3.34 -4.41
C ALA A 175 1.95 4.69 -3.70
N ILE A 176 0.85 5.43 -3.51
CA ILE A 176 0.86 6.73 -2.83
C ILE A 176 1.30 6.57 -1.37
N LEU A 177 0.77 5.58 -0.65
CA LEU A 177 1.15 5.33 0.74
C LEU A 177 2.64 4.95 0.86
N SER A 178 3.16 4.15 -0.07
CA SER A 178 4.59 3.81 -0.12
C SER A 178 5.46 5.04 -0.37
N ILE A 179 5.04 5.96 -1.23
CA ILE A 179 5.73 7.23 -1.46
C ILE A 179 5.72 8.08 -0.18
N TYR A 180 4.60 8.17 0.54
CA TYR A 180 4.53 8.91 1.81
C TYR A 180 5.46 8.32 2.86
N LEU A 181 5.49 7.00 3.00
CA LEU A 181 6.41 6.33 3.93
C LEU A 181 7.89 6.54 3.51
N ALA A 182 8.20 6.49 2.22
CA ALA A 182 9.54 6.78 1.73
C ALA A 182 9.96 8.23 2.04
N ILE A 183 9.05 9.19 1.87
CA ILE A 183 9.29 10.59 2.24
C ILE A 183 9.50 10.72 3.76
N GLY A 184 8.70 10.01 4.57
CA GLY A 184 8.90 9.94 6.01
C GLY A 184 10.27 9.43 6.40
N LEU A 185 10.73 8.35 5.76
CA LEU A 185 12.08 7.80 5.97
C LEU A 185 13.18 8.81 5.60
N ILE A 186 13.05 9.44 4.43
CA ILE A 186 14.01 10.48 3.97
C ILE A 186 14.04 11.63 4.98
N THR A 187 12.88 12.06 5.49
CA THR A 187 12.77 13.12 6.50
C THR A 187 13.51 12.74 7.79
N VAL A 188 13.34 11.51 8.29
CA VAL A 188 14.05 11.01 9.47
C VAL A 188 15.56 10.97 9.24
N ILE A 189 16.00 10.53 8.05
CA ILE A 189 17.43 10.56 7.69
C ILE A 189 17.98 12.00 7.70
N VAL A 190 17.24 12.95 7.12
CA VAL A 190 17.61 14.37 7.11
C VAL A 190 17.71 14.91 8.54
N TRP A 191 16.76 14.60 9.42
CA TRP A 191 16.83 14.99 10.83
C TRP A 191 18.05 14.40 11.52
N SER A 192 18.33 13.11 11.32
CA SER A 192 19.48 12.43 11.92
C SER A 192 20.81 13.02 11.48
N VAL A 193 20.93 13.41 10.20
CA VAL A 193 22.16 14.03 9.67
C VAL A 193 22.32 15.46 10.19
N ARG A 194 21.25 16.24 10.20
CA ARG A 194 21.30 17.65 10.64
C ARG A 194 21.57 17.79 12.14
N ASN A 195 20.98 16.90 12.94
CA ASN A 195 21.04 16.96 14.40
C ASN A 195 22.09 15.97 14.97
N HIS A 196 23.02 15.48 14.14
CA HIS A 196 24.04 14.52 14.54
C HIS A 196 24.82 14.98 15.79
N ALA A 197 25.21 16.27 15.86
CA ALA A 197 25.95 16.81 17.00
C ALA A 197 25.16 16.70 18.32
N ALA A 198 23.84 16.93 18.30
CA ALA A 198 22.99 16.78 19.46
C ALA A 198 22.87 15.32 19.91
N VAL A 199 22.78 14.38 18.97
CA VAL A 199 22.78 12.94 19.27
C VAL A 199 24.09 12.52 19.94
N VAL A 200 25.23 12.96 19.41
CA VAL A 200 26.56 12.65 19.98
C VAL A 200 26.68 13.22 21.38
N SER A 201 26.29 14.46 21.61
CA SER A 201 26.34 15.07 22.96
C SER A 201 25.48 14.34 23.97
N LEU A 202 24.31 13.85 23.58
CA LEU A 202 23.45 13.03 24.45
C LEU A 202 24.07 11.66 24.81
N PHE A 203 24.78 11.04 23.87
CA PHE A 203 25.55 9.82 24.15
C PHE A 203 26.74 10.10 25.10
N GLU A 204 27.40 11.23 24.98
CA GLU A 204 28.51 11.64 25.86
C GLU A 204 28.00 11.93 27.28
N LEU A 205 26.89 12.68 27.39
CA LEU A 205 26.23 12.93 28.68
C LEU A 205 25.79 11.64 29.38
N SER A 206 25.42 10.61 28.62
CA SER A 206 25.04 9.30 29.19
C SER A 206 26.25 8.45 29.60
N GLY A 207 27.50 8.88 29.35
CA GLY A 207 28.71 8.15 29.69
C GLY A 207 28.86 6.79 29.00
N MET A 208 28.16 6.56 27.88
CA MET A 208 28.12 5.26 27.21
C MET A 208 29.41 5.01 26.42
N GLU A 209 29.97 3.81 26.60
CA GLU A 209 31.07 3.30 25.77
C GLU A 209 30.64 3.02 24.34
N THR A 210 31.58 2.90 23.41
CA THR A 210 31.30 2.70 21.98
C THR A 210 30.41 1.47 21.71
N GLY A 211 30.63 0.36 22.40
CA GLY A 211 29.79 -0.83 22.27
C GLY A 211 28.34 -0.57 22.67
N SER A 212 28.13 0.06 23.83
CA SER A 212 26.79 0.44 24.32
C SER A 212 26.10 1.46 23.40
N ARG A 213 26.84 2.40 22.79
CA ARG A 213 26.30 3.36 21.80
C ARG A 213 25.75 2.64 20.57
N ILE A 214 26.48 1.65 20.03
CA ILE A 214 26.04 0.86 18.88
C ILE A 214 24.77 0.08 19.22
N LEU A 215 24.76 -0.64 20.35
CA LEU A 215 23.59 -1.40 20.79
C LEU A 215 22.38 -0.48 21.01
N THR A 216 22.57 0.65 21.69
CA THR A 216 21.47 1.63 21.89
C THR A 216 20.95 2.18 20.57
N THR A 217 21.82 2.44 19.59
CA THR A 217 21.39 2.86 18.25
C THR A 217 20.56 1.79 17.56
N VAL A 218 20.94 0.51 17.66
CA VAL A 218 20.15 -0.62 17.15
C VAL A 218 18.80 -0.72 17.87
N ALA A 219 18.78 -0.52 19.22
CA ALA A 219 17.52 -0.47 19.96
C ALA A 219 16.58 0.63 19.47
N MET A 220 17.12 1.81 19.17
CA MET A 220 16.30 2.93 18.66
C MET A 220 15.71 2.63 17.28
N LEU A 221 16.41 1.88 16.42
CA LEU A 221 15.92 1.52 15.09
C LEU A 221 14.64 0.69 15.13
N ILE A 222 14.34 0.00 16.24
CA ILE A 222 13.10 -0.78 16.34
C ILE A 222 11.83 0.11 16.29
N TRP A 223 11.94 1.40 16.65
CA TRP A 223 10.88 2.40 16.53
C TRP A 223 10.97 3.23 15.24
N LEU A 224 11.89 2.94 14.32
CA LEU A 224 12.04 3.68 13.07
C LEU A 224 10.72 3.84 12.31
N PRO A 225 9.86 2.81 12.12
CA PRO A 225 8.58 3.00 11.44
C PRO A 225 7.63 3.97 12.18
N ASN A 226 7.66 3.99 13.52
CA ASN A 226 6.88 4.95 14.30
C ASN A 226 7.34 6.38 14.00
N VAL A 227 8.64 6.63 14.08
CA VAL A 227 9.24 7.94 13.80
C VAL A 227 9.01 8.37 12.35
N MET A 228 9.05 7.42 11.40
CA MET A 228 8.70 7.70 9.99
C MET A 228 7.26 8.21 9.86
N LEU A 229 6.32 7.61 10.56
CA LEU A 229 4.92 8.05 10.57
C LEU A 229 4.77 9.43 11.21
N TRP A 230 5.48 9.71 12.31
CA TRP A 230 5.50 11.04 12.93
C TRP A 230 6.12 12.08 11.99
N ALA A 231 7.17 11.71 11.24
CA ALA A 231 7.79 12.58 10.25
C ALA A 231 6.84 12.89 9.07
N VAL A 232 6.06 11.91 8.62
CA VAL A 232 5.00 12.13 7.61
C VAL A 232 3.95 13.12 8.13
N SER A 233 3.46 12.91 9.36
CA SER A 233 2.51 13.82 9.98
C SER A 233 3.06 15.24 10.13
N TRP A 234 4.30 15.36 10.63
CA TRP A 234 4.99 16.64 10.78
C TRP A 234 5.15 17.38 9.45
N LEU A 235 5.66 16.68 8.44
CA LEU A 235 5.95 17.27 7.13
C LEU A 235 4.68 17.77 6.44
N PHE A 236 3.57 17.03 6.57
CA PHE A 236 2.30 17.39 5.94
C PHE A 236 1.45 18.34 6.79
N GLY A 237 1.94 18.77 7.97
CA GLY A 237 1.32 19.81 8.79
C GLY A 237 0.45 19.31 9.95
N GLY A 238 0.38 17.98 10.19
CA GLY A 238 -0.32 17.40 11.34
C GLY A 238 0.47 17.56 12.65
N GLY A 239 1.80 17.58 12.58
CA GLY A 239 2.67 17.64 13.76
C GLY A 239 2.70 16.33 14.56
N PHE A 240 3.47 16.32 15.66
CA PHE A 240 3.48 15.27 16.69
C PHE A 240 3.86 15.86 18.03
N ALA A 241 3.54 15.15 19.10
CA ALA A 241 3.82 15.58 20.47
C ALA A 241 4.56 14.47 21.24
N ILE A 242 5.38 14.88 22.20
CA ILE A 242 6.04 14.02 23.18
C ILE A 242 5.48 14.41 24.56
N GLY A 243 4.34 13.85 24.87
CA GLY A 243 3.57 14.20 26.06
C GLY A 243 3.24 15.69 26.12
N ASP A 244 3.23 16.21 27.34
CA ASP A 244 3.08 17.64 27.61
C ASP A 244 4.41 18.42 27.55
N LEU A 245 5.53 17.70 27.28
CA LEU A 245 6.86 18.26 27.32
C LEU A 245 7.29 18.89 26.01
N ALA A 246 6.83 18.36 24.89
CA ALA A 246 7.24 18.88 23.59
C ALA A 246 6.16 18.69 22.51
N SER A 247 6.04 19.72 21.66
CA SER A 247 5.20 19.68 20.47
C SER A 247 5.98 20.19 19.27
N PHE A 248 5.93 19.43 18.19
CA PHE A 248 6.66 19.70 16.96
C PHE A 248 5.71 19.85 15.79
N THR A 249 5.70 21.05 15.23
CA THR A 249 5.01 21.37 13.97
C THR A 249 6.00 21.99 12.99
N LEU A 250 5.60 22.26 11.76
CA LEU A 250 6.45 22.99 10.80
C LEU A 250 6.81 24.42 11.26
N TRP A 251 5.97 25.02 12.12
CA TRP A 251 6.12 26.43 12.59
C TRP A 251 6.75 26.51 13.96
N LEU A 252 6.51 25.52 14.80
CA LEU A 252 6.86 25.56 16.22
C LEU A 252 7.57 24.28 16.62
N GLY A 253 8.70 24.43 17.31
CA GLY A 253 9.37 23.36 18.03
C GLY A 253 9.48 23.80 19.49
N GLN A 254 8.50 23.46 20.33
CA GLN A 254 8.57 23.71 21.76
C GLN A 254 9.03 22.45 22.45
N SER A 255 10.12 22.53 23.21
CA SER A 255 10.57 21.46 24.11
C SER A 255 10.90 22.01 25.47
N LYS A 256 10.37 21.40 26.50
CA LYS A 256 10.66 21.69 27.91
C LYS A 256 11.28 20.44 28.52
N GLU A 257 12.53 20.51 28.92
CA GLU A 257 13.21 19.49 29.75
C GLU A 257 12.94 18.03 29.31
N LEU A 258 13.22 17.72 28.02
CA LEU A 258 13.13 16.35 27.52
C LEU A 258 14.17 15.46 28.23
N PRO A 259 13.83 14.19 28.55
CA PRO A 259 14.82 13.25 29.06
C PRO A 259 16.03 13.13 28.11
N ALA A 260 17.22 12.98 28.69
CA ALA A 260 18.47 12.85 27.92
C ALA A 260 18.57 11.46 27.24
N ILE A 261 17.56 11.13 26.43
CA ILE A 261 17.54 9.90 25.63
C ILE A 261 18.04 10.26 24.23
N PRO A 262 19.07 9.54 23.70
CA PRO A 262 19.69 9.89 22.40
C PRO A 262 18.71 9.97 21.23
N VAL A 263 17.60 9.22 21.24
CA VAL A 263 16.55 9.32 20.21
C VAL A 263 15.90 10.70 20.14
N PHE A 264 15.85 11.43 21.24
CA PHE A 264 15.30 12.80 21.24
C PHE A 264 16.29 13.83 20.66
N GLY A 265 17.54 13.45 20.44
CA GLY A 265 18.52 14.29 19.73
C GLY A 265 18.22 14.45 18.24
N ILE A 266 17.42 13.56 17.64
CA ILE A 266 17.06 13.66 16.20
C ILE A 266 15.83 14.54 15.93
N LEU A 267 15.19 15.10 16.95
CA LEU A 267 13.93 15.83 16.82
C LEU A 267 14.07 17.07 15.91
N PRO A 268 13.03 17.39 15.11
CA PRO A 268 13.11 18.46 14.12
C PRO A 268 13.10 19.85 14.73
N GLU A 269 13.85 20.74 14.12
CA GLU A 269 13.70 22.16 14.31
C GLU A 269 12.58 22.72 13.41
N PRO A 270 11.95 23.86 13.80
CA PRO A 270 10.99 24.54 12.95
C PRO A 270 11.60 24.93 11.60
N VAL A 271 10.83 24.81 10.54
CA VAL A 271 11.27 25.23 9.20
C VAL A 271 11.20 26.76 9.12
N SER A 272 12.34 27.42 8.96
CA SER A 272 12.42 28.88 8.88
C SER A 272 11.88 29.43 7.56
N SER A 273 12.03 28.71 6.45
CA SER A 273 11.63 29.15 5.11
C SER A 273 10.14 28.93 4.87
N GLU A 274 9.41 30.00 4.55
CA GLU A 274 8.00 29.95 4.20
C GLU A 274 7.73 29.14 2.92
N LEU A 275 8.64 29.24 1.94
CA LEU A 275 8.57 28.49 0.70
C LEU A 275 8.60 26.96 0.97
N TRP A 276 9.54 26.50 1.80
CA TRP A 276 9.64 25.10 2.15
C TRP A 276 8.43 24.60 2.95
N ARG A 277 7.85 25.42 3.83
CA ARG A 277 6.59 25.09 4.53
C ARG A 277 5.43 24.90 3.53
N THR A 278 5.29 25.83 2.58
CA THR A 278 4.25 25.77 1.55
C THR A 278 4.42 24.52 0.67
N VAL A 279 5.65 24.20 0.25
CA VAL A 279 5.95 22.99 -0.52
C VAL A 279 5.59 21.75 0.29
N ALA A 280 5.97 21.66 1.55
CA ALA A 280 5.70 20.53 2.41
C ALA A 280 4.19 20.28 2.61
N LEU A 281 3.43 21.32 2.89
CA LEU A 281 1.98 21.25 3.08
C LEU A 281 1.21 20.82 1.82
N ASN A 282 1.71 21.22 0.64
CA ASN A 282 1.08 20.86 -0.63
C ASN A 282 1.65 19.56 -1.23
N ALA A 283 2.69 18.98 -0.64
CA ALA A 283 3.32 17.75 -1.13
C ALA A 283 2.32 16.59 -1.31
N PRO A 284 1.44 16.25 -0.33
CA PRO A 284 0.52 15.14 -0.49
C PRO A 284 -0.48 15.37 -1.63
N LEU A 285 -0.94 16.60 -1.84
CA LEU A 285 -1.80 16.97 -2.95
C LEU A 285 -1.06 16.80 -4.29
N ALA A 286 0.15 17.34 -4.40
CA ALA A 286 0.95 17.30 -5.63
C ALA A 286 1.33 15.87 -6.02
N ILE A 287 1.74 15.05 -5.04
CA ILE A 287 2.07 13.64 -5.24
C ILE A 287 0.86 12.86 -5.72
N ALA A 288 -0.29 13.03 -5.03
CA ALA A 288 -1.52 12.35 -5.41
C ALA A 288 -2.00 12.78 -6.80
N ALA A 289 -1.90 14.07 -7.13
CA ALA A 289 -2.24 14.59 -8.46
C ALA A 289 -1.32 14.00 -9.55
N LEU A 290 -0.02 13.97 -9.32
CA LEU A 290 0.95 13.41 -10.26
C LEU A 290 0.72 11.92 -10.49
N VAL A 291 0.62 11.13 -9.41
CA VAL A 291 0.41 9.67 -9.49
C VAL A 291 -0.96 9.36 -10.09
N GLY A 292 -1.99 10.17 -9.78
CA GLY A 292 -3.32 10.08 -10.39
C GLY A 292 -3.29 10.34 -11.90
N LEU A 293 -2.61 11.39 -12.36
CA LEU A 293 -2.42 11.66 -13.79
C LEU A 293 -1.68 10.53 -14.50
N LEU A 294 -0.61 10.03 -13.88
CA LEU A 294 0.11 8.87 -14.41
C LEU A 294 -0.81 7.65 -14.53
N ALA A 295 -1.68 7.39 -13.55
CA ALA A 295 -2.63 6.29 -13.60
C ALA A 295 -3.69 6.45 -14.71
N VAL A 296 -4.09 7.68 -15.06
CA VAL A 296 -5.02 7.92 -16.17
C VAL A 296 -4.36 7.67 -17.53
N PHE A 297 -3.14 8.15 -17.73
CA PHE A 297 -2.52 8.18 -19.06
C PHE A 297 -1.61 7.00 -19.38
N LEU A 298 -0.99 6.35 -18.36
CA LEU A 298 -0.09 5.23 -18.59
C LEU A 298 -0.84 3.96 -19.05
N PRO A 299 -0.20 3.12 -19.89
CA PRO A 299 -0.78 1.85 -20.35
C PRO A 299 -1.11 0.85 -19.24
N GLN A 300 -0.36 0.92 -18.12
CA GLN A 300 -0.58 0.09 -16.94
C GLN A 300 -1.79 0.53 -16.11
N GLY A 301 -2.27 1.78 -16.31
CA GLY A 301 -3.45 2.35 -15.68
C GLY A 301 -4.69 2.24 -16.59
N PHE A 302 -5.37 3.36 -16.78
CA PHE A 302 -6.58 3.42 -17.61
C PHE A 302 -6.29 3.62 -19.10
N ALA A 303 -5.03 3.91 -19.47
CA ALA A 303 -4.59 4.13 -20.86
C ALA A 303 -5.47 5.12 -21.66
N CYS A 304 -6.01 6.14 -20.98
CA CYS A 304 -6.84 7.17 -21.60
C CYS A 304 -5.98 8.05 -22.50
N ARG A 305 -5.77 7.63 -23.76
CA ARG A 305 -5.03 8.44 -24.74
C ARG A 305 -5.95 9.46 -25.36
N PRO A 306 -5.71 10.78 -25.23
CA PRO A 306 -6.57 11.82 -25.82
C PRO A 306 -6.65 11.71 -27.34
N LEU A 307 -5.61 11.19 -28.01
CA LEU A 307 -5.60 10.96 -29.46
C LEU A 307 -6.55 9.83 -29.91
N ASN A 308 -6.93 8.91 -29.04
CA ASN A 308 -7.89 7.84 -29.37
C ASN A 308 -9.34 8.36 -29.49
N VAL A 309 -9.62 9.57 -29.07
CA VAL A 309 -10.91 10.25 -29.25
C VAL A 309 -11.19 10.58 -30.73
N ARG A 310 -10.18 10.46 -31.57
CA ARG A 310 -10.26 10.73 -33.01
C ARG A 310 -11.34 9.90 -33.72
N ASN A 311 -11.46 8.60 -33.42
CA ASN A 311 -12.43 7.74 -34.07
C ASN A 311 -13.74 7.66 -33.28
N THR A 312 -14.88 7.79 -33.94
CA THR A 312 -16.21 7.74 -33.31
C THR A 312 -16.44 6.44 -32.53
N SER A 313 -15.85 5.33 -32.99
CA SER A 313 -15.91 4.02 -32.34
C SER A 313 -15.11 3.92 -31.02
N THR A 314 -14.14 4.83 -30.78
CA THR A 314 -13.28 4.81 -29.57
C THR A 314 -13.69 5.85 -28.53
N ARG A 315 -14.62 6.73 -28.83
CA ARG A 315 -15.12 7.78 -27.89
C ARG A 315 -15.84 7.21 -26.70
N GLY A 316 -16.75 6.27 -26.90
CA GLY A 316 -17.47 5.60 -25.83
C GLY A 316 -16.56 4.91 -24.82
N PRO A 317 -15.59 4.09 -25.24
CA PRO A 317 -14.60 3.46 -24.35
C PRO A 317 -13.78 4.45 -23.52
N VAL A 318 -13.39 5.62 -24.08
CA VAL A 318 -12.62 6.64 -23.33
C VAL A 318 -13.47 7.27 -22.22
N LEU A 319 -14.74 7.60 -22.49
CA LEU A 319 -15.65 8.14 -21.48
C LEU A 319 -15.90 7.13 -20.34
N VAL A 320 -16.15 5.89 -20.70
CA VAL A 320 -16.35 4.81 -19.74
C VAL A 320 -15.09 4.62 -18.87
N SER A 321 -13.90 4.66 -19.47
CA SER A 321 -12.63 4.58 -18.77
C SER A 321 -12.43 5.75 -17.78
N LEU A 322 -12.87 6.95 -18.12
CA LEU A 322 -12.85 8.11 -17.21
C LEU A 322 -13.80 7.94 -16.02
N ILE A 323 -14.98 7.35 -16.21
CA ILE A 323 -15.90 7.06 -15.09
C ILE A 323 -15.29 6.02 -14.16
N TYR A 324 -14.70 4.96 -14.70
CA TYR A 324 -14.01 3.96 -13.89
C TYR A 324 -12.77 4.52 -13.18
N SER A 325 -12.06 5.49 -13.76
CA SER A 325 -10.94 6.13 -13.08
C SER A 325 -11.39 6.96 -11.87
N ALA A 326 -12.54 7.65 -11.97
CA ALA A 326 -13.13 8.35 -10.82
C ALA A 326 -13.44 7.36 -9.67
N GLY A 327 -14.06 6.22 -9.99
CA GLY A 327 -14.32 5.16 -9.01
C GLY A 327 -13.05 4.61 -8.34
N ALA A 328 -11.98 4.39 -9.13
CA ALA A 328 -10.69 3.96 -8.61
C ALA A 328 -10.06 5.01 -7.69
N PHE A 329 -10.18 6.29 -8.01
CA PHE A 329 -9.64 7.40 -7.21
C PHE A 329 -10.39 7.56 -5.88
N CYS A 330 -11.73 7.46 -5.90
CA CYS A 330 -12.53 7.42 -4.67
C CYS A 330 -12.13 6.25 -3.76
N LEU A 331 -11.98 5.05 -4.33
CA LEU A 331 -11.51 3.88 -3.60
C LEU A 331 -10.12 4.09 -3.02
N SER A 332 -9.19 4.64 -3.81
CA SER A 332 -7.82 4.93 -3.36
C SER A 332 -7.80 5.91 -2.21
N ALA A 333 -8.54 7.02 -2.31
CA ALA A 333 -8.63 8.04 -1.26
C ALA A 333 -9.20 7.45 0.04
N MET A 334 -10.24 6.61 -0.06
CA MET A 334 -10.82 5.92 1.09
C MET A 334 -9.82 4.95 1.74
N LEU A 335 -9.12 4.15 0.95
CA LEU A 335 -8.12 3.20 1.44
C LEU A 335 -6.93 3.92 2.10
N ILE A 336 -6.46 5.03 1.51
CA ILE A 336 -5.36 5.82 2.08
C ILE A 336 -5.78 6.43 3.41
N SER A 337 -6.98 7.01 3.50
CA SER A 337 -7.49 7.57 4.76
C SER A 337 -7.59 6.50 5.84
N LEU A 338 -8.16 5.34 5.52
CA LEU A 338 -8.29 4.24 6.47
C LEU A 338 -6.93 3.69 6.92
N ALA A 339 -6.03 3.44 5.97
CA ALA A 339 -4.68 2.96 6.25
C ALA A 339 -3.87 3.98 7.06
N SER A 340 -3.96 5.28 6.74
CA SER A 340 -3.29 6.34 7.50
C SER A 340 -3.80 6.41 8.93
N THR A 341 -5.12 6.35 9.14
CA THR A 341 -5.71 6.31 10.50
C THR A 341 -5.15 5.15 11.32
N LEU A 342 -5.14 3.95 10.72
CA LEU A 342 -4.63 2.76 11.40
C LEU A 342 -3.14 2.88 11.72
N LEU A 343 -2.32 3.31 10.75
CA LEU A 343 -0.87 3.45 10.93
C LEU A 343 -0.52 4.51 11.97
N PHE A 344 -1.19 5.66 11.96
CA PHE A 344 -0.99 6.70 12.97
C PHE A 344 -1.43 6.23 14.37
N ALA A 345 -2.56 5.55 14.48
CA ALA A 345 -3.00 4.97 15.75
C ALA A 345 -2.01 3.94 16.30
N LEU A 346 -1.45 3.08 15.45
CA LEU A 346 -0.46 2.07 15.85
C LEU A 346 0.91 2.68 16.20
N SER A 347 1.23 3.89 15.72
CA SER A 347 2.50 4.55 16.01
C SER A 347 2.52 5.27 17.35
N ASN A 348 1.37 5.46 18.00
CA ASN A 348 1.21 6.18 19.25
C ASN A 348 1.40 5.27 20.46
N GLY A 349 1.69 5.87 21.62
CA GLY A 349 1.78 5.17 22.89
C GLY A 349 2.20 6.10 24.03
N SER A 350 2.73 5.54 25.13
CA SER A 350 3.25 6.29 26.27
C SER A 350 4.66 5.83 26.66
N LEU A 351 5.43 6.73 27.24
CA LEU A 351 6.74 6.47 27.85
C LEU A 351 6.73 6.90 29.33
N GLY A 352 5.61 6.85 29.97
CA GLY A 352 5.40 7.25 31.37
C GLY A 352 3.92 7.47 31.66
N ASP A 353 3.62 7.65 32.96
CA ASP A 353 2.22 7.77 33.43
C ASP A 353 1.74 9.23 33.55
N HIS A 354 2.66 10.23 33.53
CA HIS A 354 2.34 11.63 33.76
C HIS A 354 2.61 12.48 32.51
N ARG A 355 3.72 13.19 32.50
CA ARG A 355 4.06 14.15 31.43
C ARG A 355 4.36 13.51 30.08
N LEU A 356 4.67 12.20 30.05
CA LEU A 356 4.92 11.41 28.84
C LEU A 356 3.81 10.38 28.59
N ALA A 357 2.62 10.60 29.11
CA ALA A 357 1.46 9.71 28.97
C ALA A 357 0.98 9.54 27.53
N HIS A 358 1.26 10.50 26.66
CA HIS A 358 0.89 10.41 25.25
C HIS A 358 2.05 10.85 24.34
N ILE A 359 2.58 9.94 23.55
CA ILE A 359 3.62 10.22 22.57
C ILE A 359 3.11 9.78 21.19
N GLY A 360 3.25 10.67 20.22
CA GLY A 360 2.90 10.42 18.83
C GLY A 360 2.14 11.55 18.18
N VAL A 361 1.27 11.21 17.26
CA VAL A 361 0.52 12.16 16.42
C VAL A 361 -0.94 12.25 16.87
N ASP A 362 -1.55 13.40 16.63
CA ASP A 362 -3.02 13.48 16.64
C ASP A 362 -3.53 12.71 15.42
N VAL A 363 -4.13 11.55 15.68
CA VAL A 363 -4.59 10.62 14.64
C VAL A 363 -5.61 11.28 13.73
N MET A 364 -6.56 12.04 14.29
CA MET A 364 -7.62 12.66 13.50
C MET A 364 -7.09 13.82 12.65
N ALA A 365 -6.28 14.70 13.24
CA ALA A 365 -5.66 15.80 12.52
C ALA A 365 -4.73 15.31 11.41
N SER A 366 -3.85 14.35 11.72
CA SER A 366 -2.88 13.78 10.77
C SER A 366 -3.58 13.05 9.62
N THR A 367 -4.61 12.24 9.93
CA THR A 367 -5.41 11.55 8.91
C THR A 367 -6.15 12.53 8.02
N ARG A 368 -6.72 13.59 8.60
CA ARG A 368 -7.40 14.64 7.83
C ARG A 368 -6.45 15.32 6.85
N VAL A 369 -5.26 15.69 7.28
CA VAL A 369 -4.27 16.35 6.42
C VAL A 369 -3.83 15.42 5.28
N VAL A 370 -3.49 14.17 5.56
CA VAL A 370 -3.09 13.18 4.54
C VAL A 370 -4.25 12.83 3.62
N GLY A 371 -5.39 12.44 4.18
CA GLY A 371 -6.54 11.94 3.42
C GLY A 371 -7.20 13.00 2.56
N HIS A 372 -7.46 14.19 3.13
CA HIS A 372 -8.11 15.29 2.41
C HIS A 372 -7.23 15.83 1.27
N SER A 373 -5.94 16.07 1.53
CA SER A 373 -5.01 16.54 0.51
C SER A 373 -4.84 15.51 -0.61
N THR A 374 -4.78 14.23 -0.27
CA THR A 374 -4.71 13.14 -1.26
C THR A 374 -5.99 13.07 -2.10
N ALA A 375 -7.17 13.14 -1.47
CA ALA A 375 -8.44 13.14 -2.18
C ALA A 375 -8.57 14.34 -3.14
N LEU A 376 -8.17 15.53 -2.69
CA LEU A 376 -8.12 16.72 -3.54
C LEU A 376 -7.15 16.56 -4.71
N GLY A 377 -5.95 15.98 -4.47
CA GLY A 377 -4.96 15.73 -5.51
C GLY A 377 -5.47 14.75 -6.58
N LEU A 378 -6.09 13.65 -6.17
CA LEU A 378 -6.69 12.67 -7.08
C LEU A 378 -7.87 13.27 -7.86
N THR A 379 -8.71 14.08 -7.21
CA THR A 379 -9.82 14.80 -7.86
C THR A 379 -9.29 15.80 -8.88
N ALA A 380 -8.25 16.56 -8.52
CA ALA A 380 -7.59 17.48 -9.43
C ALA A 380 -6.99 16.76 -10.65
N ALA A 381 -6.35 15.60 -10.44
CA ALA A 381 -5.85 14.77 -11.54
C ALA A 381 -6.95 14.33 -12.49
N TRP A 382 -8.09 13.90 -11.95
CA TRP A 382 -9.24 13.49 -12.76
C TRP A 382 -9.83 14.66 -13.56
N LEU A 383 -10.01 15.82 -12.92
CA LEU A 383 -10.49 17.03 -13.59
C LEU A 383 -9.54 17.51 -14.68
N LEU A 384 -8.23 17.51 -14.41
CA LEU A 384 -7.22 17.87 -15.41
C LEU A 384 -7.22 16.91 -16.60
N ALA A 385 -7.38 15.61 -16.35
CA ALA A 385 -7.51 14.61 -17.40
C ALA A 385 -8.78 14.85 -18.24
N LEU A 386 -9.91 15.15 -17.60
CA LEU A 386 -11.18 15.46 -18.26
C LEU A 386 -11.08 16.73 -19.13
N ILE A 387 -10.49 17.81 -18.59
CA ILE A 387 -10.26 19.07 -19.31
C ILE A 387 -9.30 18.81 -20.49
N GLY A 388 -8.21 18.06 -20.28
CA GLY A 388 -7.26 17.72 -21.33
C GLY A 388 -7.91 16.98 -22.50
N ILE A 389 -8.76 16.01 -22.21
CA ILE A 389 -9.52 15.28 -23.24
C ILE A 389 -10.54 16.20 -23.92
N ALA A 390 -11.25 17.04 -23.16
CA ALA A 390 -12.24 17.99 -23.68
C ALA A 390 -11.60 19.05 -24.59
N LEU A 391 -10.37 19.48 -24.33
CA LEU A 391 -9.64 20.42 -25.18
C LEU A 391 -9.10 19.78 -26.47
N VAL A 392 -8.62 18.53 -26.37
CA VAL A 392 -8.10 17.83 -27.55
C VAL A 392 -9.20 17.49 -28.54
N PHE A 393 -10.41 17.20 -28.07
CA PHE A 393 -11.54 16.83 -28.92
C PHE A 393 -11.89 17.88 -30.03
N PRO A 394 -12.16 19.16 -29.72
CA PRO A 394 -12.48 20.15 -30.72
C PRO A 394 -11.31 20.45 -31.65
N ILE A 395 -10.07 20.39 -31.17
CA ILE A 395 -8.88 20.62 -32.01
C ILE A 395 -8.73 19.51 -33.04
N VAL A 396 -8.87 18.25 -32.64
CA VAL A 396 -8.81 17.11 -33.57
C VAL A 396 -9.95 17.15 -34.56
N TRP A 397 -11.17 17.48 -34.12
CA TRP A 397 -12.35 17.61 -34.99
C TRP A 397 -12.16 18.74 -36.01
N LEU A 398 -11.62 19.90 -35.61
CA LEU A 398 -11.38 21.03 -36.50
C LEU A 398 -10.32 20.70 -37.56
N VAL A 399 -9.22 20.03 -37.15
CA VAL A 399 -8.16 19.60 -38.07
C VAL A 399 -8.70 18.59 -39.10
N GLU A 400 -9.55 17.67 -38.71
CA GLU A 400 -10.19 16.72 -39.64
C GLU A 400 -11.10 17.43 -40.61
N ARG A 401 -11.92 18.35 -40.14
CA ARG A 401 -12.83 19.12 -41.01
C ARG A 401 -12.09 19.96 -42.05
N ILE A 402 -10.94 20.53 -41.66
CA ILE A 402 -10.08 21.28 -42.60
C ILE A 402 -9.42 20.31 -43.60
N LYS A 403 -9.04 19.11 -43.18
CA LYS A 403 -8.45 18.10 -44.07
C LYS A 403 -9.46 17.55 -45.08
N ASP A 404 -10.69 17.27 -44.67
CA ASP A 404 -11.78 16.81 -45.53
C ASP A 404 -12.17 17.89 -46.53
N SER A 405 -12.21 19.15 -46.12
CA SER A 405 -12.47 20.29 -47.00
C SER A 405 -11.40 20.45 -48.09
N ARG A 406 -10.13 20.12 -47.78
CA ARG A 406 -9.03 20.15 -48.77
C ARG A 406 -9.08 18.95 -49.72
N THR A 407 -9.52 17.78 -49.26
CA THR A 407 -9.61 16.56 -50.08
C THR A 407 -10.77 16.67 -51.08
N THR A 408 -11.86 17.33 -50.69
CA THR A 408 -13.03 17.56 -51.59
C THR A 408 -12.74 18.63 -52.64
N ALA A 409 -11.79 19.54 -52.39
CA ALA A 409 -11.38 20.59 -53.36
C ALA A 409 -10.39 20.08 -54.42
N THR A 410 -9.84 18.87 -54.29
CA THR A 410 -8.79 18.34 -55.18
C THR A 410 -9.31 17.21 -56.09
N THR A 411 -10.62 16.96 -56.17
CA THR A 411 -11.17 16.03 -57.16
C THR A 411 -11.45 16.79 -58.46
N PRO A 412 -10.63 16.62 -59.53
CA PRO A 412 -10.93 17.24 -60.81
C PRO A 412 -12.22 16.63 -61.38
N LYS A 413 -13.15 17.48 -61.78
CA LYS A 413 -14.31 17.12 -62.65
C LYS A 413 -13.82 16.60 -64.00
N THR A 414 -13.27 15.41 -64.07
CA THR A 414 -12.80 14.80 -65.32
C THR A 414 -13.36 13.41 -65.57
N ALA A 415 -14.54 13.11 -65.03
CA ALA A 415 -15.17 11.80 -65.29
C ALA A 415 -16.50 11.85 -66.06
N THR A 416 -16.93 13.03 -66.60
CA THR A 416 -18.23 13.14 -67.30
C THR A 416 -18.12 13.27 -68.80
N VAL A 417 -16.91 13.29 -69.39
CA VAL A 417 -16.75 13.41 -70.86
C VAL A 417 -16.49 12.07 -71.54
N HIS A 418 -16.07 11.03 -70.85
CA HIS A 418 -15.79 9.72 -71.46
C HIS A 418 -16.98 8.77 -71.56
N GLN A 419 -18.08 9.02 -70.81
CA GLN A 419 -19.28 8.16 -70.88
C GLN A 419 -20.26 8.54 -71.92
N ALA A 420 -20.21 9.80 -72.48
CA ALA A 420 -21.04 10.26 -73.62
C ALA A 420 -20.46 9.82 -74.97
N ARG A 421 -19.23 9.37 -75.06
CA ARG A 421 -18.58 8.94 -76.30
C ARG A 421 -18.67 7.43 -76.56
N PHE A 422 -19.11 6.65 -75.58
CA PHE A 422 -19.26 5.19 -75.72
C PHE A 422 -20.66 4.73 -76.11
N LEU A 423 -21.68 5.64 -76.11
CA LEU A 423 -23.08 5.36 -76.50
C LEU A 423 -23.44 5.75 -77.92
N ALA A 424 -22.48 6.29 -78.71
CA ALA A 424 -22.72 6.75 -80.08
C ALA A 424 -22.12 5.85 -81.21
N SER A 425 -21.64 4.67 -80.90
CA SER A 425 -21.07 3.77 -81.87
C SER A 425 -21.44 2.31 -81.57
N GLN A 426 -22.69 1.93 -81.77
CA GLN A 426 -23.09 0.57 -82.06
C GLN A 426 -23.98 0.56 -83.32
N PRO A 427 -23.63 -0.15 -84.41
CA PRO A 427 -24.49 -0.41 -85.50
C PRO A 427 -25.51 -1.52 -85.16
N GLN A 428 -26.74 -1.28 -85.67
CA GLN A 428 -27.79 -2.27 -85.77
C GLN A 428 -27.36 -3.39 -86.72
N GLU A 429 -27.50 -4.63 -86.27
CA GLU A 429 -27.72 -5.75 -87.18
C GLU A 429 -28.62 -6.82 -86.51
N SER A 430 -29.48 -7.27 -87.38
CA SER A 430 -30.72 -7.97 -87.36
C SER A 430 -30.65 -9.46 -87.02
N LYS A 431 -31.77 -9.92 -86.44
CA LYS A 431 -32.51 -11.18 -86.57
C LYS A 431 -31.84 -12.38 -87.27
N GLU A 432 -31.97 -13.53 -86.64
CA GLU A 432 -32.57 -14.79 -87.10
C GLU A 432 -32.28 -15.85 -86.01
N GLU A 433 -33.25 -16.45 -85.33
CA GLU A 433 -34.09 -17.62 -85.59
C GLU A 433 -33.35 -18.91 -85.58
N GLN A 434 -33.88 -19.83 -84.76
CA GLN A 434 -33.93 -21.30 -84.73
C GLN A 434 -33.28 -21.88 -83.43
N ASP A 435 -34.11 -22.35 -82.52
CA ASP A 435 -34.85 -23.63 -82.44
C ASP A 435 -33.90 -24.85 -82.25
N ASP A 436 -34.02 -25.50 -81.19
CA ASP A 436 -34.34 -26.90 -80.96
C ASP A 436 -33.63 -27.53 -79.69
N LYS A 437 -34.49 -27.98 -78.84
CA LYS A 437 -34.48 -29.23 -78.09
C LYS A 437 -33.15 -29.81 -77.48
N HIS A 438 -33.16 -30.06 -76.28
CA HIS A 438 -33.41 -31.35 -75.59
C HIS A 438 -33.01 -31.33 -74.11
N GLU A 439 -33.98 -31.69 -73.32
CA GLU A 439 -33.85 -32.31 -71.98
C GLU A 439 -33.48 -33.82 -72.21
N PRO A 440 -33.30 -34.65 -71.19
CA PRO A 440 -32.82 -34.56 -69.82
C PRO A 440 -31.84 -35.71 -69.46
N THR A 441 -31.70 -35.95 -68.17
CA THR A 441 -31.35 -37.16 -67.39
C THR A 441 -30.05 -37.03 -66.60
N ASP A 442 -30.18 -36.99 -65.31
CA ASP A 442 -30.34 -38.06 -64.34
C ASP A 442 -29.03 -38.81 -63.98
N THR A 443 -28.96 -39.00 -62.71
CA THR A 443 -28.34 -40.05 -61.90
C THR A 443 -27.11 -39.66 -61.10
N SER A 444 -27.35 -39.53 -59.80
CA SER A 444 -27.06 -40.50 -58.75
C SER A 444 -25.58 -40.82 -58.55
N SER A 445 -25.04 -40.67 -57.42
CA SER A 445 -24.99 -41.60 -56.33
C SER A 445 -23.79 -41.33 -55.42
N THR A 446 -24.09 -41.31 -54.13
CA THR A 446 -23.52 -42.19 -53.11
C THR A 446 -22.02 -42.15 -52.80
N GLY A 447 -21.74 -41.98 -51.54
CA GLY A 447 -20.66 -42.70 -50.89
C GLY A 447 -19.94 -41.90 -49.79
N LEU A 448 -20.42 -41.95 -48.59
CA LEU A 448 -19.86 -42.71 -47.45
C LEU A 448 -18.34 -42.59 -47.20
N GLY A 449 -18.01 -42.15 -45.98
CA GLY A 449 -16.97 -42.82 -45.25
C GLY A 449 -16.10 -41.92 -44.36
N LEU A 450 -16.45 -41.85 -43.13
CA LEU A 450 -15.67 -42.23 -41.92
C LEU A 450 -14.17 -41.86 -41.90
N SER A 451 -13.77 -40.95 -41.03
CA SER A 451 -13.15 -41.33 -39.73
C SER A 451 -12.93 -40.08 -38.86
#